data_a56ed38dc500317d99723900698f9a90
#
_entry.id   a56ed38dc500317d99723900698f9a90
#
_cell.length_a   1.000
_cell.length_b   1.000
_cell.length_c   1.000
_cell.angle_alpha   90.00
_cell.angle_beta   90.00
_cell.angle_gamma   90.00
#
_symmetry.space_group_name_H-M   'P 1'
#
loop_
_entity.id
_entity.type
_entity.pdbx_description
1 polymer ?
#
loop_
_entity_poly.entity_id
_entity_poly.type
_entity_poly.pdbx_seq_one_letter_code
_entity_poly.pdbx_strand_id
1 'polypeptide(L)'
;MRSLCALALVALAAPAFAAAPEYRTLTMEIDVAKPAVEAWAKVGKYCDISTWLKLDCAITSGDGGVGTVRVLAGGRVTEVLIGKTDLSYGYTQPAKPGEFYNLYHGFMEAKPVTDKTSKILYTLVWDVSDKPTAEAKDKDVATRRGMFENALKNIKKVAEE
;
A
#
# COMPACT_ATOMS: atom_id res chain seq x y z
N MET A 1 -40.60 -41.47 -45.19
CA MET A 1 -39.79 -41.47 -43.96
C MET A 1 -38.72 -40.41 -44.18
N ARG A 2 -38.82 -39.23 -43.52
CA ARG A 2 -37.87 -38.13 -43.62
C ARG A 2 -37.07 -38.10 -42.34
N SER A 3 -35.78 -38.50 -42.40
CA SER A 3 -34.83 -38.40 -41.28
C SER A 3 -34.40 -36.95 -41.14
N LEU A 4 -34.70 -36.32 -40.00
CA LEU A 4 -34.11 -35.05 -39.57
C LEU A 4 -32.77 -35.35 -38.85
N CYS A 5 -31.67 -34.97 -39.49
CA CYS A 5 -30.37 -34.90 -38.79
C CYS A 5 -30.34 -33.61 -37.97
N ALA A 6 -30.36 -33.75 -36.64
CA ALA A 6 -30.10 -32.62 -35.74
C ALA A 6 -28.60 -32.39 -35.64
N LEU A 7 -28.11 -31.26 -36.17
CA LEU A 7 -26.76 -30.79 -35.91
C LEU A 7 -26.69 -30.21 -34.49
N ALA A 8 -25.95 -30.89 -33.60
CA ALA A 8 -25.62 -30.35 -32.31
C ALA A 8 -24.43 -29.34 -32.45
N LEU A 9 -24.67 -28.05 -32.24
CA LEU A 9 -23.62 -27.06 -32.12
C LEU A 9 -22.94 -27.23 -30.73
N VAL A 10 -21.72 -27.72 -30.74
CA VAL A 10 -20.85 -27.71 -29.54
C VAL A 10 -20.23 -26.31 -29.46
N ALA A 11 -20.71 -25.46 -28.56
CA ALA A 11 -20.08 -24.21 -28.23
C ALA A 11 -18.80 -24.49 -27.45
N LEU A 12 -17.62 -24.30 -28.08
CA LEU A 12 -16.35 -24.28 -27.36
C LEU A 12 -16.27 -22.98 -26.53
N ALA A 13 -16.41 -23.13 -25.21
CA ALA A 13 -16.08 -22.07 -24.28
C ALA A 13 -14.56 -21.84 -24.34
N ALA A 14 -14.12 -20.68 -24.85
CA ALA A 14 -12.72 -20.27 -24.76
C ALA A 14 -12.36 -20.09 -23.29
N PRO A 15 -11.18 -20.59 -22.81
CA PRO A 15 -10.73 -20.32 -21.46
C PRO A 15 -10.56 -18.81 -21.28
N ALA A 16 -11.25 -18.24 -20.31
CA ALA A 16 -11.01 -16.86 -19.88
C ALA A 16 -9.64 -16.83 -19.19
N PHE A 17 -8.60 -16.41 -19.90
CA PHE A 17 -7.32 -16.10 -19.27
C PHE A 17 -7.54 -14.89 -18.35
N ALA A 18 -7.29 -15.06 -17.05
CA ALA A 18 -7.19 -13.93 -16.15
C ALA A 18 -6.09 -12.98 -16.67
N ALA A 19 -6.38 -11.68 -16.71
CA ALA A 19 -5.38 -10.71 -17.12
C ALA A 19 -4.14 -10.84 -16.24
N ALA A 20 -2.95 -10.77 -16.85
CA ALA A 20 -1.71 -10.80 -16.09
C ALA A 20 -1.66 -9.61 -15.13
N PRO A 21 -1.13 -9.79 -13.89
CA PRO A 21 -0.98 -8.71 -12.94
C PRO A 21 -0.16 -7.55 -13.54
N GLU A 22 -0.60 -6.33 -13.30
CA GLU A 22 0.11 -5.12 -13.71
C GLU A 22 0.42 -4.29 -12.48
N TYR A 23 1.69 -4.15 -12.15
CA TYR A 23 2.12 -3.45 -10.95
C TYR A 23 2.54 -2.02 -11.23
N ARG A 24 2.25 -1.13 -10.28
CA ARG A 24 2.82 0.22 -10.21
C ARG A 24 3.69 0.33 -8.97
N THR A 25 4.78 1.07 -9.12
CA THR A 25 5.64 1.47 -8.01
C THR A 25 5.68 3.00 -7.94
N LEU A 26 5.48 3.53 -6.74
CA LEU A 26 5.52 4.95 -6.47
C LEU A 26 6.46 5.20 -5.30
N THR A 27 7.61 5.83 -5.56
CA THR A 27 8.53 6.27 -4.52
C THR A 27 8.46 7.78 -4.36
N MET A 28 8.35 8.22 -3.12
CA MET A 28 8.26 9.62 -2.72
C MET A 28 9.19 9.85 -1.55
N GLU A 29 9.73 11.05 -1.41
CA GLU A 29 10.61 11.41 -0.29
C GLU A 29 10.39 12.85 0.16
N ILE A 30 10.80 13.13 1.41
CA ILE A 30 10.83 14.47 1.96
C ILE A 30 12.06 14.64 2.87
N ASP A 31 12.73 15.78 2.75
CA ASP A 31 13.84 16.14 3.63
C ASP A 31 13.32 16.55 5.02
N VAL A 32 14.01 16.11 6.06
CA VAL A 32 13.72 16.41 7.47
C VAL A 32 14.97 16.98 8.13
N ALA A 33 14.83 18.13 8.81
CA ALA A 33 15.90 18.82 9.51
C ALA A 33 16.14 18.23 10.92
N LYS A 34 16.19 16.90 11.00
CA LYS A 34 16.48 16.12 12.20
C LYS A 34 17.28 14.87 11.83
N PRO A 35 18.10 14.32 12.73
CA PRO A 35 18.69 13.00 12.57
C PRO A 35 17.62 11.92 12.33
N ALA A 36 17.93 10.90 11.54
CA ALA A 36 16.98 9.85 11.20
C ALA A 36 16.36 9.15 12.42
N VAL A 37 17.16 8.90 13.46
CA VAL A 37 16.70 8.27 14.71
C VAL A 37 15.68 9.14 15.42
N GLU A 38 15.91 10.46 15.49
CA GLU A 38 15.00 11.40 16.14
C GLU A 38 13.69 11.55 15.34
N ALA A 39 13.80 11.69 14.03
CA ALA A 39 12.65 11.73 13.13
C ALA A 39 11.80 10.44 13.26
N TRP A 40 12.46 9.28 13.20
CA TRP A 40 11.79 7.99 13.31
C TRP A 40 11.08 7.76 14.64
N ALA A 41 11.69 8.22 15.74
CA ALA A 41 11.09 8.13 17.08
C ALA A 41 9.72 8.83 17.17
N LYS A 42 9.48 9.84 16.32
CA LYS A 42 8.23 10.62 16.27
C LYS A 42 7.17 10.05 15.35
N VAL A 43 7.58 9.35 14.27
CA VAL A 43 6.66 8.99 13.16
C VAL A 43 6.69 7.52 12.79
N GLY A 44 7.60 6.74 13.37
CA GLY A 44 7.91 5.37 12.94
C GLY A 44 7.15 4.26 13.67
N LYS A 45 6.38 4.55 14.71
CA LYS A 45 5.53 3.52 15.32
C LYS A 45 4.40 3.14 14.38
N TYR A 46 4.00 1.88 14.42
CA TYR A 46 3.09 1.33 13.41
C TYR A 46 1.70 2.03 13.36
N CYS A 47 1.26 2.62 14.46
CA CYS A 47 0.03 3.43 14.49
C CYS A 47 0.26 4.96 14.50
N ASP A 48 1.49 5.45 14.35
CA ASP A 48 1.73 6.89 14.17
C ASP A 48 1.13 7.43 12.86
N ILE A 49 0.74 6.54 11.94
CA ILE A 49 -0.05 6.85 10.74
C ILE A 49 -1.32 7.65 11.08
N SER A 50 -1.90 7.45 12.25
CA SER A 50 -3.07 8.21 12.70
C SER A 50 -2.78 9.70 12.81
N THR A 51 -1.55 10.07 13.17
CA THR A 51 -1.12 11.46 13.34
C THR A 51 -0.86 12.14 11.98
N TRP A 52 -0.12 11.48 11.09
CA TRP A 52 0.31 12.11 9.86
C TRP A 52 -0.61 11.87 8.66
N LEU A 53 -1.40 10.80 8.64
CA LEU A 53 -2.46 10.58 7.63
C LEU A 53 -3.86 10.99 8.13
N LYS A 54 -3.98 11.33 9.43
CA LYS A 54 -5.20 11.79 10.09
C LYS A 54 -6.38 10.83 9.93
N LEU A 55 -6.13 9.58 10.23
CA LEU A 55 -7.15 8.52 10.26
C LEU A 55 -6.99 7.70 11.54
N ASP A 56 -8.03 7.00 11.94
CA ASP A 56 -7.97 6.10 13.09
C ASP A 56 -7.08 4.90 12.79
N CYS A 57 -6.36 4.44 13.82
CA CYS A 57 -5.52 3.25 13.77
C CYS A 57 -5.66 2.47 15.07
N ALA A 58 -5.85 1.17 14.97
CA ALA A 58 -5.84 0.24 16.10
C ALA A 58 -5.00 -1.00 15.78
N ILE A 59 -4.15 -1.41 16.73
CA ILE A 59 -3.50 -2.73 16.68
C ILE A 59 -4.52 -3.77 17.13
N THR A 60 -4.81 -4.74 16.27
CA THR A 60 -5.78 -5.80 16.54
C THR A 60 -5.11 -7.15 16.83
N SER A 61 -3.82 -7.29 16.49
CA SER A 61 -3.03 -8.48 16.78
C SER A 61 -1.53 -8.15 16.75
N GLY A 62 -0.75 -8.85 17.55
CA GLY A 62 0.71 -8.72 17.62
C GLY A 62 1.18 -7.64 18.59
N ASP A 63 2.50 -7.50 18.71
CA ASP A 63 3.21 -6.70 19.71
C ASP A 63 4.09 -5.58 19.13
N GLY A 64 3.96 -5.30 17.83
CA GLY A 64 4.79 -4.34 17.10
C GLY A 64 5.95 -4.97 16.32
N GLY A 65 6.09 -6.31 16.37
CA GLY A 65 6.98 -7.10 15.53
C GLY A 65 6.33 -7.48 14.19
N VAL A 66 7.09 -8.21 13.35
CA VAL A 66 6.58 -8.79 12.10
C VAL A 66 5.37 -9.69 12.39
N GLY A 67 4.31 -9.58 11.59
CA GLY A 67 3.03 -10.23 11.82
C GLY A 67 2.02 -9.38 12.59
N THR A 68 2.43 -8.23 13.15
CA THR A 68 1.49 -7.30 13.79
C THR A 68 0.46 -6.78 12.80
N VAL A 69 -0.80 -6.81 13.19
CA VAL A 69 -1.94 -6.37 12.38
C VAL A 69 -2.47 -5.05 12.91
N ARG A 70 -2.61 -4.06 12.03
CA ARG A 70 -3.35 -2.84 12.29
C ARG A 70 -4.59 -2.73 11.41
N VAL A 71 -5.63 -2.10 11.92
CA VAL A 71 -6.81 -1.70 11.17
C VAL A 71 -6.93 -0.20 11.16
N LEU A 72 -7.34 0.34 10.01
CA LEU A 72 -7.39 1.76 9.71
C LEU A 72 -8.76 2.15 9.18
N ALA A 73 -9.08 3.45 9.26
CA ALA A 73 -10.25 4.05 8.63
C ALA A 73 -11.57 3.35 8.99
N GLY A 74 -11.80 3.11 10.30
CA GLY A 74 -13.02 2.44 10.79
C GLY A 74 -13.12 0.97 10.40
N GLY A 75 -11.98 0.28 10.28
CA GLY A 75 -11.94 -1.15 9.92
C GLY A 75 -11.95 -1.44 8.41
N ARG A 76 -11.96 -0.39 7.57
CA ARG A 76 -11.99 -0.57 6.11
C ARG A 76 -10.69 -1.08 5.51
N VAL A 77 -9.56 -0.80 6.17
CA VAL A 77 -8.23 -1.21 5.74
C VAL A 77 -7.58 -2.04 6.82
N THR A 78 -7.10 -3.22 6.46
CA THR A 78 -6.29 -4.10 7.32
C THR A 78 -4.89 -4.17 6.74
N GLU A 79 -3.88 -4.01 7.58
CA GLU A 79 -2.47 -4.09 7.19
C GLU A 79 -1.69 -4.98 8.14
N VAL A 80 -0.82 -5.80 7.57
CA VAL A 80 0.07 -6.71 8.30
C VAL A 80 1.50 -6.23 8.12
N LEU A 81 2.23 -6.06 9.23
CA LEU A 81 3.65 -5.72 9.24
C LEU A 81 4.46 -6.91 8.72
N ILE A 82 5.17 -6.73 7.61
CA ILE A 82 5.91 -7.81 6.93
C ILE A 82 7.43 -7.68 7.04
N GLY A 83 7.92 -6.54 7.47
CA GLY A 83 9.34 -6.29 7.67
C GLY A 83 9.56 -5.07 8.54
N LYS A 84 10.66 -5.07 9.31
CA LYS A 84 11.01 -3.98 10.22
C LYS A 84 12.50 -3.94 10.45
N THR A 85 13.05 -2.73 10.50
CA THR A 85 14.38 -2.40 11.03
C THR A 85 14.25 -1.33 12.12
N ASP A 86 15.35 -0.82 12.62
CA ASP A 86 15.34 0.29 13.58
C ASP A 86 14.77 1.59 12.99
N LEU A 87 14.88 1.79 11.66
CA LEU A 87 14.51 3.01 10.97
C LEU A 87 13.55 2.78 9.79
N SER A 88 12.93 1.61 9.70
CA SER A 88 11.99 1.32 8.62
C SER A 88 10.95 0.28 9.00
N TYR A 89 9.85 0.26 8.27
CA TYR A 89 8.93 -0.86 8.23
C TYR A 89 8.30 -1.04 6.85
N GLY A 90 7.87 -2.27 6.58
CA GLY A 90 7.05 -2.62 5.42
C GLY A 90 5.78 -3.34 5.83
N TYR A 91 4.71 -3.12 5.10
CA TYR A 91 3.41 -3.74 5.35
C TYR A 91 2.73 -4.20 4.05
N THR A 92 1.78 -5.11 4.20
CA THR A 92 0.90 -5.57 3.13
C THR A 92 -0.56 -5.47 3.55
N GLN A 93 -1.44 -5.29 2.56
CA GLN A 93 -2.88 -5.47 2.76
C GLN A 93 -3.23 -6.90 2.33
N PRO A 94 -3.75 -7.75 3.23
CA PRO A 94 -4.14 -9.11 2.88
C PRO A 94 -5.39 -9.13 1.99
N ALA A 95 -5.54 -10.19 1.21
CA ALA A 95 -6.78 -10.44 0.48
C ALA A 95 -7.96 -10.56 1.45
N LYS A 96 -9.10 -10.02 1.04
CA LYS A 96 -10.36 -10.20 1.76
C LYS A 96 -11.11 -11.41 1.19
N PRO A 97 -11.77 -12.19 2.04
CA PRO A 97 -12.56 -13.33 1.57
C PRO A 97 -13.61 -12.92 0.52
N GLY A 98 -13.63 -13.58 -0.63
CA GLY A 98 -14.58 -13.32 -1.71
C GLY A 98 -14.25 -12.11 -2.60
N GLU A 99 -13.18 -11.37 -2.31
CA GLU A 99 -12.70 -10.26 -3.14
C GLU A 99 -11.51 -10.71 -4.00
N PHE A 100 -11.34 -10.07 -5.15
CA PHE A 100 -10.13 -10.23 -5.96
C PHE A 100 -8.93 -9.70 -5.18
N TYR A 101 -7.86 -10.52 -5.10
CA TYR A 101 -6.64 -10.10 -4.42
C TYR A 101 -5.84 -9.14 -5.31
N ASN A 102 -5.80 -7.88 -4.89
CA ASN A 102 -4.88 -6.90 -5.43
C ASN A 102 -3.68 -6.78 -4.49
N LEU A 103 -2.49 -7.10 -4.97
CA LEU A 103 -1.27 -6.87 -4.21
C LEU A 103 -1.18 -5.39 -3.81
N TYR A 104 -0.90 -5.13 -2.54
CA TYR A 104 -0.61 -3.80 -2.02
C TYR A 104 0.45 -3.89 -0.93
N HIS A 105 1.57 -3.23 -1.16
CA HIS A 105 2.64 -3.07 -0.17
C HIS A 105 2.97 -1.60 0.01
N GLY A 106 3.29 -1.23 1.24
CA GLY A 106 3.87 0.07 1.57
C GLY A 106 5.13 -0.12 2.40
N PHE A 107 6.11 0.75 2.16
CA PHE A 107 7.38 0.77 2.89
C PHE A 107 7.68 2.21 3.29
N MET A 108 8.06 2.39 4.56
CA MET A 108 8.51 3.69 5.07
C MET A 108 9.87 3.53 5.74
N GLU A 109 10.77 4.48 5.47
CA GLU A 109 12.13 4.49 5.98
C GLU A 109 12.55 5.91 6.35
N ALA A 110 13.24 6.06 7.47
CA ALA A 110 14.02 7.27 7.79
C ALA A 110 15.49 7.03 7.41
N LYS A 111 15.92 7.62 6.30
CA LYS A 111 17.27 7.47 5.78
C LYS A 111 18.18 8.60 6.28
N PRO A 112 19.28 8.31 6.99
CA PRO A 112 20.26 9.33 7.36
C PRO A 112 20.86 10.02 6.13
N VAL A 113 21.01 11.34 6.19
CA VAL A 113 21.72 12.16 5.17
C VAL A 113 22.97 12.77 5.77
N THR A 114 22.85 13.37 6.96
CA THR A 114 23.96 13.85 7.77
C THR A 114 23.70 13.47 9.24
N ASP A 115 24.57 13.85 10.14
CA ASP A 115 24.36 13.73 11.60
C ASP A 115 23.20 14.60 12.13
N LYS A 116 22.70 15.57 11.32
CA LYS A 116 21.63 16.51 11.68
C LYS A 116 20.40 16.45 10.80
N THR A 117 20.46 15.74 9.68
CA THR A 117 19.38 15.69 8.70
C THR A 117 19.11 14.28 8.20
N SER A 118 17.89 14.05 7.79
CA SER A 118 17.43 12.79 7.20
C SER A 118 16.44 13.01 6.06
N LYS A 119 16.07 11.91 5.42
CA LYS A 119 14.94 11.85 4.49
C LYS A 119 13.95 10.81 4.99
N ILE A 120 12.68 11.09 4.88
CA ILE A 120 11.66 10.05 4.95
C ILE A 120 11.32 9.62 3.53
N LEU A 121 11.51 8.33 3.25
CA LEU A 121 11.14 7.69 2.00
C LEU A 121 9.84 6.91 2.21
N TYR A 122 8.94 7.01 1.24
CA TYR A 122 7.72 6.22 1.22
C TYR A 122 7.56 5.57 -0.14
N THR A 123 7.55 4.24 -0.18
CA THR A 123 7.37 3.46 -1.41
C THR A 123 6.09 2.66 -1.34
N LEU A 124 5.27 2.77 -2.37
CA LEU A 124 4.10 1.94 -2.59
C LEU A 124 4.33 1.03 -3.79
N VAL A 125 3.91 -0.22 -3.67
CA VAL A 125 3.84 -1.19 -4.78
C VAL A 125 2.45 -1.81 -4.76
N TRP A 126 1.72 -1.70 -5.87
CA TRP A 126 0.36 -2.25 -5.92
C TRP A 126 -0.03 -2.71 -7.33
N ASP A 127 -1.00 -3.60 -7.38
CA ASP A 127 -1.60 -4.09 -8.61
C ASP A 127 -2.66 -3.13 -9.11
N VAL A 128 -2.63 -2.83 -10.42
CA VAL A 128 -3.63 -1.99 -11.12
C VAL A 128 -4.37 -2.76 -12.20
N SER A 129 -4.22 -4.08 -12.26
CA SER A 129 -4.86 -4.91 -13.29
C SER A 129 -6.39 -4.89 -13.24
N ASP A 130 -6.98 -4.51 -12.08
CA ASP A 130 -8.42 -4.30 -11.91
C ASP A 130 -8.94 -2.99 -12.55
N LYS A 131 -8.05 -2.08 -12.96
CA LYS A 131 -8.44 -0.83 -13.59
C LYS A 131 -8.66 -1.03 -15.10
N PRO A 132 -9.82 -0.62 -15.65
CA PRO A 132 -10.21 -0.99 -17.00
C PRO A 132 -9.44 -0.27 -18.11
N THR A 133 -8.86 0.91 -17.84
CA THR A 133 -8.18 1.73 -18.87
C THR A 133 -6.86 2.30 -18.35
N ALA A 134 -6.01 2.72 -19.27
CA ALA A 134 -4.76 3.40 -18.95
C ALA A 134 -5.01 4.69 -18.13
N GLU A 135 -6.01 5.48 -18.53
CA GLU A 135 -6.38 6.71 -17.81
C GLU A 135 -6.86 6.42 -16.38
N ALA A 136 -7.59 5.31 -16.17
CA ALA A 136 -8.01 4.90 -14.82
C ALA A 136 -6.81 4.49 -13.95
N LYS A 137 -5.82 3.80 -14.54
CA LYS A 137 -4.55 3.45 -13.87
C LYS A 137 -3.75 4.69 -13.51
N ASP A 138 -3.59 5.62 -14.44
CA ASP A 138 -2.84 6.87 -14.22
C ASP A 138 -3.53 7.76 -13.18
N LYS A 139 -4.86 7.82 -13.19
CA LYS A 139 -5.64 8.54 -12.18
C LYS A 139 -5.46 7.93 -10.79
N ASP A 140 -5.42 6.60 -10.67
CA ASP A 140 -5.15 5.92 -9.39
C ASP A 140 -3.76 6.26 -8.87
N VAL A 141 -2.73 6.23 -9.73
CA VAL A 141 -1.35 6.65 -9.40
C VAL A 141 -1.31 8.11 -8.92
N ALA A 142 -1.95 9.03 -9.65
CA ALA A 142 -1.98 10.45 -9.30
C ALA A 142 -2.69 10.69 -7.96
N THR A 143 -3.80 9.99 -7.71
CA THR A 143 -4.56 10.08 -6.46
C THR A 143 -3.70 9.62 -5.26
N ARG A 144 -3.03 8.46 -5.38
CA ARG A 144 -2.13 7.97 -4.33
C ARG A 144 -0.95 8.91 -4.11
N ARG A 145 -0.33 9.41 -5.17
CA ARG A 145 0.75 10.39 -5.09
C ARG A 145 0.31 11.61 -4.28
N GLY A 146 -0.79 12.24 -4.62
CA GLY A 146 -1.29 13.41 -3.90
C GLY A 146 -1.57 13.16 -2.42
N MET A 147 -2.17 12.01 -2.11
CA MET A 147 -2.43 11.61 -0.72
C MET A 147 -1.13 11.42 0.08
N PHE A 148 -0.15 10.70 -0.45
CA PHE A 148 1.08 10.39 0.27
C PHE A 148 2.09 11.54 0.28
N GLU A 149 2.11 12.43 -0.73
CA GLU A 149 2.88 13.68 -0.66
C GLU A 149 2.35 14.59 0.46
N ASN A 150 1.04 14.66 0.66
CA ASN A 150 0.46 15.37 1.80
C ASN A 150 0.78 14.69 3.13
N ALA A 151 0.76 13.36 3.17
CA ALA A 151 1.19 12.60 4.34
C ALA A 151 2.66 12.88 4.69
N LEU A 152 3.56 12.90 3.71
CA LEU A 152 4.98 13.24 3.89
C LEU A 152 5.18 14.65 4.46
N LYS A 153 4.40 15.65 4.00
CA LYS A 153 4.42 17.00 4.59
C LYS A 153 4.02 16.99 6.07
N ASN A 154 3.02 16.21 6.44
CA ASN A 154 2.61 16.04 7.82
C ASN A 154 3.66 15.29 8.64
N ILE A 155 4.26 14.24 8.08
CA ILE A 155 5.38 13.50 8.68
C ILE A 155 6.53 14.47 8.99
N LYS A 156 6.96 15.29 8.02
CA LYS A 156 8.00 16.29 8.20
C LYS A 156 7.68 17.22 9.38
N LYS A 157 6.46 17.76 9.40
CA LYS A 157 6.02 18.65 10.48
C LYS A 157 6.14 17.97 11.85
N VAL A 158 5.63 16.76 12.00
CA VAL A 158 5.68 16.01 13.27
C VAL A 158 7.12 15.63 13.66
N ALA A 159 7.93 15.25 12.68
CA ALA A 159 9.33 14.86 12.91
C ALA A 159 10.22 16.04 13.34
N GLU A 160 9.89 17.26 12.95
CA GLU A 160 10.66 18.47 13.25
C GLU A 160 10.19 19.21 14.54
N GLU A 161 9.04 18.83 15.10
CA GLU A 161 8.60 19.26 16.44
C GLU A 161 9.48 18.64 17.56
#